data_7ab5eaa0503033e6adf3a4b244f1dbfb
#
_entry.id   7ab5eaa0503033e6adf3a4b244f1dbfb
#
_cell.length_a   1.000
_cell.length_b   1.000
_cell.length_c   1.000
_cell.angle_alpha   90.00
_cell.angle_beta   90.00
_cell.angle_gamma   90.00
#
_symmetry.space_group_name_H-M   'P 1'
#
loop_
_entity.id
_entity.type
_entity.pdbx_description
1 polymer ?
#
loop_
_entity_poly.entity_id
_entity_poly.type
_entity_poly.pdbx_seq_one_letter_code
_entity_poly.pdbx_strand_id
1 'polypeptide(L)'
;AESVQHISEAFSQAMQSSVLQLANATQSILSNIDFSLLTYRKKWSAQRETLLKYDWFYSDELPDELVNHIHDNQEKLSTDEVNKLIIAHFRNDRCKALKTVVKGWDELPYFACRKRIFHEALVNHSRRYFISSVTLLTVHTEGVITDFVRTSLKNPRYKVNKR
;
A
#
# COMPACT_ATOMS: atom_id res chain seq x y z
N ALA A 1 46.79 -1.63 -47.09
CA ALA A 1 46.93 -0.95 -45.81
C ALA A 1 45.79 0.09 -45.60
N GLU A 2 45.49 0.91 -46.61
CA GLU A 2 44.45 1.96 -46.54
C GLU A 2 43.02 1.42 -46.23
N SER A 3 42.64 0.29 -46.82
CA SER A 3 41.28 -0.28 -46.62
C SER A 3 41.03 -0.70 -45.16
N VAL A 4 42.03 -1.18 -44.43
CA VAL A 4 41.88 -1.62 -43.04
C VAL A 4 41.74 -0.39 -42.12
N GLN A 5 42.42 0.69 -42.46
CA GLN A 5 42.38 1.93 -41.71
C GLN A 5 40.99 2.59 -41.80
N HIS A 6 40.41 2.67 -43.01
CA HIS A 6 39.04 3.15 -43.23
C HIS A 6 37.97 2.34 -42.51
N ILE A 7 38.11 1.02 -42.46
CA ILE A 7 37.18 0.15 -41.72
C ILE A 7 37.29 0.40 -40.20
N SER A 8 38.50 0.55 -39.70
CA SER A 8 38.72 0.86 -38.26
C SER A 8 38.15 2.21 -37.86
N GLU A 9 38.32 3.24 -38.68
CA GLU A 9 37.76 4.56 -38.44
C GLU A 9 36.23 4.57 -38.48
N ALA A 10 35.62 3.90 -39.49
CA ALA A 10 34.17 3.79 -39.60
C ALA A 10 33.56 3.00 -38.42
N PHE A 11 34.23 1.95 -37.97
CA PHE A 11 33.82 1.19 -36.80
C PHE A 11 33.91 2.03 -35.51
N SER A 12 34.99 2.78 -35.32
CA SER A 12 35.17 3.67 -34.18
C SER A 12 34.11 4.76 -34.14
N GLN A 13 33.78 5.39 -35.28
CA GLN A 13 32.71 6.39 -35.37
C GLN A 13 31.35 5.82 -35.10
N ALA A 14 31.03 4.62 -35.59
CA ALA A 14 29.76 3.93 -35.32
C ALA A 14 29.62 3.58 -33.84
N MET A 15 30.68 3.10 -33.19
CA MET A 15 30.71 2.83 -31.74
C MET A 15 30.50 4.10 -30.92
N GLN A 16 31.21 5.19 -31.26
CA GLN A 16 31.02 6.47 -30.56
C GLN A 16 29.61 7.02 -30.70
N SER A 17 29.03 6.95 -31.88
CA SER A 17 27.64 7.35 -32.14
C SER A 17 26.65 6.52 -31.30
N SER A 18 26.84 5.19 -31.26
CA SER A 18 25.98 4.30 -30.48
C SER A 18 26.07 4.55 -28.98
N VAL A 19 27.27 4.78 -28.47
CA VAL A 19 27.49 5.14 -27.04
C VAL A 19 26.82 6.48 -26.68
N LEU A 20 26.93 7.47 -27.54
CA LEU A 20 26.30 8.76 -27.36
C LEU A 20 24.77 8.67 -27.38
N GLN A 21 24.21 7.89 -28.29
CA GLN A 21 22.77 7.64 -28.34
C GLN A 21 22.28 6.93 -27.06
N LEU A 22 23.03 5.95 -26.57
CA LEU A 22 22.70 5.25 -25.32
C LEU A 22 22.75 6.18 -24.11
N ALA A 23 23.77 7.04 -24.04
CA ALA A 23 23.91 8.02 -22.99
C ALA A 23 22.74 9.02 -22.98
N ASN A 24 22.36 9.54 -24.16
CA ASN A 24 21.24 10.47 -24.31
C ASN A 24 19.90 9.80 -23.95
N ALA A 25 19.68 8.54 -24.37
CA ALA A 25 18.49 7.77 -24.02
C ALA A 25 18.42 7.54 -22.50
N THR A 26 19.54 7.18 -21.88
CA THR A 26 19.63 6.97 -20.42
C THR A 26 19.34 8.27 -19.66
N GLN A 27 19.91 9.39 -20.11
CA GLN A 27 19.66 10.71 -19.51
C GLN A 27 18.20 11.14 -19.66
N SER A 28 17.59 10.89 -20.81
CA SER A 28 16.15 11.15 -21.04
C SER A 28 15.27 10.28 -20.10
N ILE A 29 15.60 9.01 -19.89
CA ILE A 29 14.88 8.16 -18.95
C ILE A 29 15.05 8.70 -17.52
N LEU A 30 16.27 9.02 -17.10
CA LEU A 30 16.53 9.54 -15.76
C LEU A 30 15.85 10.90 -15.49
N SER A 31 15.77 11.79 -16.48
CA SER A 31 15.09 13.07 -16.35
C SER A 31 13.56 12.95 -16.24
N ASN A 32 13.00 11.85 -16.73
CA ASN A 32 11.56 11.56 -16.63
C ASN A 32 11.19 10.73 -15.38
N ILE A 33 12.17 10.25 -14.59
CA ILE A 33 11.89 9.59 -13.32
C ILE A 33 11.49 10.66 -12.29
N ASP A 34 10.27 10.57 -11.82
CA ASP A 34 9.82 11.38 -10.70
C ASP A 34 10.45 10.88 -9.39
N PHE A 35 11.57 11.51 -9.01
CA PHE A 35 12.27 11.21 -7.76
C PHE A 35 11.45 11.55 -6.51
N SER A 36 10.35 12.30 -6.64
CA SER A 36 9.43 12.57 -5.54
C SER A 36 8.81 11.26 -5.02
N LEU A 37 8.55 10.31 -5.91
CA LEU A 37 8.07 8.98 -5.55
C LEU A 37 9.06 8.19 -4.69
N LEU A 38 10.36 8.34 -4.90
CA LEU A 38 11.38 7.68 -4.09
C LEU A 38 11.47 8.29 -2.69
N THR A 39 11.37 9.60 -2.61
CA THR A 39 11.32 10.33 -1.33
C THR A 39 10.06 9.99 -0.56
N TYR A 40 8.92 9.94 -1.24
CA TYR A 40 7.65 9.51 -0.67
C TYR A 40 7.73 8.08 -0.14
N ARG A 41 8.28 7.14 -0.92
CA ARG A 41 8.48 5.75 -0.47
C ARG A 41 9.36 5.63 0.76
N LYS A 42 10.45 6.42 0.87
CA LYS A 42 11.32 6.43 2.05
C LYS A 42 10.59 6.92 3.30
N LYS A 43 9.87 8.04 3.17
CA LYS A 43 9.06 8.59 4.27
C LYS A 43 8.00 7.58 4.72
N TRP A 44 7.28 7.00 3.77
CA TRP A 44 6.25 6.00 4.03
C TRP A 44 6.80 4.74 4.71
N SER A 45 8.00 4.28 4.32
CA SER A 45 8.68 3.14 4.96
C SER A 45 9.00 3.44 6.43
N ALA A 46 9.56 4.61 6.74
CA ALA A 46 9.90 5.01 8.10
C ALA A 46 8.65 5.14 8.99
N GLN A 47 7.57 5.75 8.48
CA GLN A 47 6.30 5.88 9.18
C GLN A 47 5.69 4.50 9.48
N ARG A 48 5.71 3.59 8.50
CA ARG A 48 5.25 2.22 8.67
C ARG A 48 6.03 1.48 9.75
N GLU A 49 7.36 1.57 9.73
CA GLU A 49 8.21 0.94 10.75
C GLU A 49 7.92 1.51 12.14
N THR A 50 7.68 2.82 12.24
CA THR A 50 7.31 3.45 13.51
C THR A 50 5.98 2.90 14.03
N LEU A 51 4.94 2.82 13.20
CA LEU A 51 3.65 2.29 13.61
C LEU A 51 3.74 0.82 14.03
N LEU A 52 4.54 0.01 13.33
CA LEU A 52 4.76 -1.40 13.67
C LEU A 52 5.39 -1.60 15.06
N LYS A 53 6.21 -0.66 15.56
CA LYS A 53 6.74 -0.70 16.94
C LYS A 53 5.66 -0.65 18.01
N TYR A 54 4.48 -0.11 17.65
CA TYR A 54 3.31 0.02 18.52
C TYR A 54 2.21 -0.97 18.16
N ASP A 55 2.52 -2.03 17.38
CA ASP A 55 1.57 -3.05 16.87
C ASP A 55 0.46 -2.50 15.98
N TRP A 56 0.70 -1.34 15.34
CA TRP A 56 -0.21 -0.76 14.36
C TRP A 56 0.29 -0.94 12.93
N PHE A 57 -0.65 -1.20 12.01
CA PHE A 57 -0.37 -1.19 10.59
C PHE A 57 -0.65 0.19 10.01
N TYR A 58 0.19 0.62 9.07
CA TYR A 58 -0.09 1.83 8.29
C TYR A 58 -1.35 1.63 7.45
N SER A 59 -2.20 2.65 7.45
CA SER A 59 -3.40 2.72 6.62
C SER A 59 -3.50 4.12 6.03
N ASP A 60 -3.90 4.22 4.78
CA ASP A 60 -4.14 5.50 4.09
C ASP A 60 -5.25 6.32 4.76
N GLU A 61 -6.01 5.71 5.65
CA GLU A 61 -7.05 6.36 6.44
C GLU A 61 -6.52 7.07 7.70
N LEU A 62 -5.25 6.85 8.04
CA LEU A 62 -4.59 7.61 9.09
C LEU A 62 -4.08 8.94 8.50
N PRO A 63 -4.48 10.10 9.08
CA PRO A 63 -3.98 11.38 8.60
C PRO A 63 -2.46 11.45 8.69
N ASP A 64 -1.84 12.02 7.66
CA ASP A 64 -0.39 12.21 7.62
C ASP A 64 0.12 12.98 8.84
N GLU A 65 -0.64 13.97 9.33
CA GLU A 65 -0.30 14.75 10.52
C GLU A 65 -0.23 13.87 11.77
N LEU A 66 -1.16 12.93 11.93
CA LEU A 66 -1.16 12.01 13.06
C LEU A 66 0.02 11.05 12.99
N VAL A 67 0.27 10.48 11.80
CA VAL A 67 1.38 9.54 11.60
C VAL A 67 2.74 10.25 11.77
N ASN A 68 2.88 11.47 11.25
CA ASN A 68 4.08 12.29 11.46
C ASN A 68 4.27 12.62 12.94
N HIS A 69 3.20 13.02 13.65
CA HIS A 69 3.27 13.31 15.08
C HIS A 69 3.78 12.11 15.89
N ILE A 70 3.29 10.90 15.58
CA ILE A 70 3.75 9.67 16.23
C ILE A 70 5.20 9.39 15.87
N HIS A 71 5.59 9.54 14.61
CA HIS A 71 6.95 9.30 14.14
C HIS A 71 7.97 10.27 14.79
N ASP A 72 7.66 11.54 14.79
CA ASP A 72 8.55 12.59 15.31
C ASP A 72 8.71 12.53 16.84
N ASN A 73 7.74 11.93 17.53
CA ASN A 73 7.72 11.83 19.00
C ASN A 73 7.88 10.37 19.50
N GLN A 74 8.30 9.43 18.66
CA GLN A 74 8.38 8.01 19.00
C GLN A 74 9.24 7.68 20.23
N GLU A 75 10.23 8.54 20.57
CA GLU A 75 11.06 8.38 21.77
C GLU A 75 10.36 8.80 23.06
N LYS A 76 9.25 9.56 22.96
CA LYS A 76 8.54 10.14 24.09
C LYS A 76 7.17 9.52 24.33
N LEU A 77 6.57 8.97 23.28
CA LEU A 77 5.24 8.38 23.35
C LEU A 77 5.31 6.94 23.82
N SER A 78 4.50 6.61 24.80
CA SER A 78 4.22 5.22 25.19
C SER A 78 3.25 4.56 24.22
N THR A 79 3.22 3.22 24.22
CA THR A 79 2.26 2.44 23.43
C THR A 79 0.81 2.82 23.76
N ASP A 80 0.51 3.07 25.04
CA ASP A 80 -0.84 3.48 25.46
C ASP A 80 -1.25 4.84 24.92
N GLU A 81 -0.32 5.79 24.82
CA GLU A 81 -0.59 7.11 24.24
C GLU A 81 -0.83 7.02 22.74
N VAL A 82 -0.01 6.26 22.02
CA VAL A 82 -0.21 6.00 20.59
C VAL A 82 -1.56 5.30 20.34
N ASN A 83 -1.90 4.29 21.15
CA ASN A 83 -3.19 3.62 21.08
C ASN A 83 -4.35 4.62 21.28
N LYS A 84 -4.25 5.49 22.27
CA LYS A 84 -5.28 6.52 22.51
C LYS A 84 -5.44 7.46 21.32
N LEU A 85 -4.35 7.91 20.73
CA LEU A 85 -4.37 8.81 19.56
C LEU A 85 -5.05 8.16 18.36
N ILE A 86 -4.65 6.95 18.00
CA ILE A 86 -5.20 6.24 16.84
C ILE A 86 -6.66 5.84 17.06
N ILE A 87 -6.98 5.31 18.25
CA ILE A 87 -8.36 4.97 18.61
C ILE A 87 -9.26 6.21 18.61
N ALA A 88 -8.78 7.35 19.11
CA ALA A 88 -9.51 8.61 19.10
C ALA A 88 -9.83 9.04 17.67
N HIS A 89 -8.85 8.94 16.73
CA HIS A 89 -9.08 9.25 15.32
C HIS A 89 -10.23 8.42 14.75
N PHE A 90 -10.19 7.10 14.90
CA PHE A 90 -11.22 6.22 14.34
C PHE A 90 -12.59 6.34 15.03
N ARG A 91 -12.63 6.83 16.29
CA ARG A 91 -13.89 7.08 17.04
C ARG A 91 -14.51 8.44 16.74
N ASN A 92 -13.74 9.38 16.22
CA ASN A 92 -14.22 10.72 15.92
C ASN A 92 -15.42 10.70 14.96
N ASP A 93 -16.26 11.71 15.07
CA ASP A 93 -17.43 11.90 14.20
C ASP A 93 -18.27 10.62 14.02
N ARG A 94 -18.56 9.92 15.13
CA ARG A 94 -19.33 8.66 15.12
C ARG A 94 -18.73 7.61 14.16
N CYS A 95 -17.42 7.43 14.24
CA CYS A 95 -16.65 6.50 13.39
C CYS A 95 -16.68 6.87 11.90
N LYS A 96 -16.63 8.15 11.57
CA LYS A 96 -16.69 8.62 10.18
C LYS A 96 -15.59 8.00 9.32
N ALA A 97 -14.35 7.95 9.81
CA ALA A 97 -13.23 7.33 9.09
C ALA A 97 -13.55 5.88 8.72
N LEU A 98 -13.96 5.04 9.69
CA LEU A 98 -14.34 3.65 9.42
C LEU A 98 -15.51 3.52 8.45
N LYS A 99 -16.50 4.43 8.50
CA LYS A 99 -17.62 4.45 7.55
C LYS A 99 -17.15 4.73 6.14
N THR A 100 -16.18 5.63 5.98
CA THR A 100 -15.60 5.95 4.67
C THR A 100 -14.86 4.75 4.10
N VAL A 101 -14.04 4.06 4.91
CA VAL A 101 -13.35 2.82 4.52
C VAL A 101 -14.35 1.77 4.03
N VAL A 102 -15.35 1.44 4.85
CA VAL A 102 -16.34 0.40 4.52
C VAL A 102 -17.14 0.77 3.27
N LYS A 103 -17.46 2.06 3.09
CA LYS A 103 -18.14 2.53 1.86
C LYS A 103 -17.25 2.35 0.62
N GLY A 104 -15.95 2.62 0.73
CA GLY A 104 -14.99 2.37 -0.35
C GLY A 104 -14.91 0.89 -0.73
N TRP A 105 -15.06 -0.01 0.22
CA TRP A 105 -15.08 -1.45 -0.04
C TRP A 105 -16.29 -1.90 -0.86
N ASP A 106 -17.41 -1.18 -0.81
CA ASP A 106 -18.61 -1.51 -1.58
C ASP A 106 -18.37 -1.57 -3.10
N GLU A 107 -17.36 -0.83 -3.58
CA GLU A 107 -17.00 -0.75 -4.99
C GLU A 107 -15.97 -1.82 -5.40
N LEU A 108 -15.36 -2.50 -4.42
CA LEU A 108 -14.35 -3.52 -4.69
C LEU A 108 -15.01 -4.87 -4.95
N PRO A 109 -14.68 -5.57 -6.07
CA PRO A 109 -15.36 -6.80 -6.48
C PRO A 109 -15.40 -7.89 -5.40
N TYR A 110 -14.32 -8.01 -4.61
CA TYR A 110 -14.21 -9.05 -3.57
C TYR A 110 -14.97 -8.73 -2.29
N PHE A 111 -15.31 -7.46 -2.09
CA PHE A 111 -16.04 -6.96 -0.93
C PHE A 111 -17.53 -6.80 -1.23
N ALA A 112 -17.89 -6.49 -2.47
CA ALA A 112 -19.27 -6.19 -2.87
C ALA A 112 -20.26 -7.30 -2.50
N CYS A 113 -19.89 -8.57 -2.67
CA CYS A 113 -20.73 -9.72 -2.29
C CYS A 113 -20.92 -9.86 -0.78
N ARG A 114 -20.07 -9.21 0.05
CA ARG A 114 -20.08 -9.23 1.52
C ARG A 114 -20.45 -7.87 2.12
N LYS A 115 -20.87 -6.93 1.31
CA LYS A 115 -21.22 -5.56 1.71
C LYS A 115 -22.08 -5.51 2.98
N ARG A 116 -23.18 -6.26 3.01
CA ARG A 116 -24.08 -6.30 4.15
C ARG A 116 -23.38 -6.69 5.44
N ILE A 117 -22.45 -7.64 5.38
CA ILE A 117 -21.73 -8.17 6.55
C ILE A 117 -20.75 -7.13 7.10
N PHE A 118 -20.00 -6.47 6.23
CA PHE A 118 -19.09 -5.42 6.65
C PHE A 118 -19.83 -4.21 7.26
N HIS A 119 -20.97 -3.84 6.68
CA HIS A 119 -21.82 -2.80 7.28
C HIS A 119 -22.37 -3.24 8.65
N GLU A 120 -22.79 -4.49 8.81
CA GLU A 120 -23.21 -5.05 10.09
C GLU A 120 -22.09 -5.04 11.13
N ALA A 121 -20.88 -5.44 10.74
CA ALA A 121 -19.71 -5.38 11.60
C ALA A 121 -19.44 -3.94 12.09
N LEU A 122 -19.57 -2.95 11.19
CA LEU A 122 -19.41 -1.54 11.55
C LEU A 122 -20.51 -1.05 12.51
N VAL A 123 -21.76 -1.45 12.29
CA VAL A 123 -22.88 -1.15 13.21
C VAL A 123 -22.62 -1.73 14.60
N ASN A 124 -22.19 -3.00 14.66
CA ASN A 124 -21.85 -3.66 15.91
C ASN A 124 -20.67 -2.95 16.61
N HIS A 125 -19.65 -2.54 15.86
CA HIS A 125 -18.52 -1.76 16.41
C HIS A 125 -19.00 -0.43 17.01
N SER A 126 -19.84 0.31 16.29
CA SER A 126 -20.36 1.60 16.75
C SER A 126 -21.23 1.48 18.01
N ARG A 127 -21.89 0.34 18.19
CA ARG A 127 -22.69 -0.02 19.37
C ARG A 127 -21.88 -0.67 20.50
N ARG A 128 -20.54 -0.77 20.34
CA ARG A 128 -19.61 -1.40 21.29
C ARG A 128 -19.78 -2.93 21.44
N TYR A 129 -20.41 -3.59 20.48
CA TYR A 129 -20.46 -5.06 20.40
C TYR A 129 -19.21 -5.57 19.70
N PHE A 130 -18.04 -5.32 20.32
CA PHE A 130 -16.74 -5.55 19.70
C PHE A 130 -16.50 -7.01 19.32
N ILE A 131 -16.90 -7.95 20.17
CA ILE A 131 -16.76 -9.39 19.90
C ILE A 131 -17.48 -9.74 18.59
N SER A 132 -18.75 -9.36 18.46
CA SER A 132 -19.54 -9.61 17.25
C SER A 132 -18.93 -8.94 16.02
N SER A 133 -18.46 -7.69 16.16
CA SER A 133 -17.80 -6.97 15.07
C SER A 133 -16.53 -7.68 14.60
N VAL A 134 -15.64 -8.04 15.52
CA VAL A 134 -14.38 -8.73 15.21
C VAL A 134 -14.64 -10.10 14.59
N THR A 135 -15.58 -10.87 15.14
CA THR A 135 -15.94 -12.19 14.61
C THR A 135 -16.41 -12.09 13.15
N LEU A 136 -17.31 -11.14 12.84
CA LEU A 136 -17.79 -10.93 11.47
C LEU A 136 -16.64 -10.57 10.54
N LEU A 137 -15.76 -9.65 10.93
CA LEU A 137 -14.62 -9.23 10.13
C LEU A 137 -13.66 -10.39 9.89
N THR A 138 -13.26 -11.12 10.93
CA THR A 138 -12.29 -12.22 10.83
C THR A 138 -12.76 -13.31 9.90
N VAL A 139 -14.02 -13.78 10.10
CA VAL A 139 -14.59 -14.86 9.28
C VAL A 139 -14.69 -14.48 7.79
N HIS A 140 -14.98 -13.21 7.50
CA HIS A 140 -15.18 -12.78 6.12
C HIS A 140 -13.91 -12.26 5.44
N THR A 141 -12.86 -11.89 6.19
CA THR A 141 -11.56 -11.50 5.64
C THR A 141 -10.91 -12.68 4.90
N GLU A 142 -10.97 -13.88 5.44
CA GLU A 142 -10.47 -15.08 4.75
C GLU A 142 -11.18 -15.28 3.40
N GLY A 143 -12.50 -15.08 3.37
CA GLY A 143 -13.27 -15.16 2.13
C GLY A 143 -12.86 -14.13 1.08
N VAL A 144 -12.58 -12.88 1.50
CA VAL A 144 -12.08 -11.82 0.62
C VAL A 144 -10.71 -12.19 0.05
N ILE A 145 -9.78 -12.63 0.90
CA ILE A 145 -8.43 -13.05 0.48
C ILE A 145 -8.53 -14.21 -0.52
N THR A 146 -9.38 -15.20 -0.23
CA THR A 146 -9.59 -16.36 -1.11
C THR A 146 -10.13 -15.94 -2.47
N ASP A 147 -11.09 -15.03 -2.53
CA ASP A 147 -11.67 -14.54 -3.79
C ASP A 147 -10.65 -13.69 -4.56
N PHE A 148 -9.87 -12.86 -3.87
CA PHE A 148 -8.78 -12.08 -4.46
C PHE A 148 -7.73 -13.00 -5.10
N VAL A 149 -7.23 -13.99 -4.37
CA VAL A 149 -6.23 -14.95 -4.86
C VAL A 149 -6.76 -15.72 -6.06
N ARG A 150 -8.00 -16.22 -5.98
CA ARG A 150 -8.66 -16.98 -7.06
C ARG A 150 -8.78 -16.15 -8.33
N THR A 151 -9.13 -14.87 -8.21
CA THR A 151 -9.36 -14.00 -9.36
C THR A 151 -8.05 -13.44 -9.92
N SER A 152 -7.13 -12.98 -9.05
CA SER A 152 -5.88 -12.34 -9.47
C SER A 152 -4.88 -13.32 -10.05
N LEU A 153 -4.78 -14.52 -9.51
CA LEU A 153 -3.83 -15.52 -9.98
C LEU A 153 -4.36 -16.37 -11.14
N LYS A 154 -5.63 -16.19 -11.55
CA LYS A 154 -6.30 -17.00 -12.59
C LYS A 154 -5.98 -18.51 -12.44
N ASN A 155 -5.79 -18.96 -11.21
CA ASN A 155 -5.32 -20.32 -10.93
C ASN A 155 -6.52 -21.21 -10.61
N PRO A 156 -6.96 -22.08 -11.57
CA PRO A 156 -8.10 -22.96 -11.37
C PRO A 156 -7.85 -24.08 -10.34
N ARG A 157 -6.64 -24.19 -9.79
CA ARG A 157 -6.25 -25.28 -8.88
C ARG A 157 -6.46 -24.99 -7.40
N TYR A 158 -6.81 -23.75 -6.99
CA TYR A 158 -7.25 -23.49 -5.62
C TYR A 158 -8.70 -23.94 -5.43
N LYS A 159 -8.92 -25.24 -5.50
CA LYS A 159 -10.12 -25.84 -4.92
C LYS A 159 -9.95 -25.79 -3.41
N VAL A 160 -10.51 -24.76 -2.79
CA VAL A 160 -10.74 -24.78 -1.34
C VAL A 160 -11.61 -26.01 -1.08
N ASN A 161 -11.05 -26.99 -0.38
CA ASN A 161 -11.83 -28.14 0.08
C ASN A 161 -13.00 -27.59 0.91
N LYS A 162 -14.21 -27.67 0.35
CA LYS A 162 -15.44 -27.45 1.11
C LYS A 162 -15.51 -28.59 2.13
N ARG A 163 -15.13 -28.30 3.36
CA ARG A 163 -15.55 -29.07 4.52
C ARG A 163 -16.87 -28.56 5.06
#